data_163611df4da16a33bbaf880bc1157ca5
#
_entry.id   163611df4da16a33bbaf880bc1157ca5
#
_cell.length_a   1.000
_cell.length_b   1.000
_cell.length_c   1.000
_cell.angle_alpha   90.00
_cell.angle_beta   90.00
_cell.angle_gamma   90.00
#
_symmetry.space_group_name_H-M   'P 1'
#
loop_
_entity.id
_entity.type
_entity.pdbx_description
1 polymer ?
#
loop_
_entity_poly.entity_id
_entity_poly.type
_entity_poly.pdbx_seq_one_letter_code
_entity_poly.pdbx_strand_id
1 'polypeptide(L)'
;LIHHRFAHKVLGRSDWRAVFEVHQMLGSIHFRGPLGVSVRSSLPEGYSEEWHEVEKSPDGRVTIEWVIRTPKRTMKGKIVRGMIPDDPLVSKTVEYPIKGVEDWLAFLDFRLRWLENAKEPVFDEVAEAVKVMGEDGIASVGLTPAFTALAERRGMEQFLLDLYDYPDLISELLEVERQVMEKHVEAFVSSPAEVAWLDICWATGADMGPKNFEKWALPDVVRAMEKVREAKGKYLGLYTLGRIRRLLPMLVETGVHFIETFEPNQGDISLAEAKRLYGDRVCIMGNYNCLVLAFGTVEDAREEA
;
A
#
# COMPACT_ATOMS: atom_id res chain seq x y z
N LEU A 1 -2.73 -17.60 -3.91
CA LEU A 1 -3.25 -16.22 -3.86
C LEU A 1 -4.39 -16.09 -4.87
N ILE A 2 -5.61 -15.86 -4.39
CA ILE A 2 -6.76 -15.67 -5.29
C ILE A 2 -6.88 -14.17 -5.56
N HIS A 3 -6.72 -13.81 -6.82
CA HIS A 3 -6.80 -12.43 -7.26
C HIS A 3 -8.24 -12.04 -7.57
N HIS A 4 -8.64 -10.79 -7.32
CA HIS A 4 -9.97 -10.25 -7.63
C HIS A 4 -10.39 -10.49 -9.10
N ARG A 5 -9.46 -10.52 -10.05
CA ARG A 5 -9.71 -10.87 -11.45
C ARG A 5 -10.27 -12.29 -11.60
N PHE A 6 -9.72 -13.25 -10.86
CA PHE A 6 -10.24 -14.62 -10.88
C PHE A 6 -11.64 -14.69 -10.27
N ALA A 7 -11.87 -13.99 -9.15
CA ALA A 7 -13.19 -13.87 -8.56
C ALA A 7 -14.20 -13.23 -9.54
N HIS A 8 -13.78 -12.18 -10.25
CA HIS A 8 -14.61 -11.56 -11.29
C HIS A 8 -14.97 -12.55 -12.41
N LYS A 9 -13.98 -13.32 -12.89
CA LYS A 9 -14.21 -14.34 -13.93
C LYS A 9 -15.18 -15.46 -13.48
N VAL A 10 -15.12 -15.88 -12.22
CA VAL A 10 -15.92 -17.00 -11.68
C VAL A 10 -17.30 -16.53 -11.22
N LEU A 11 -17.37 -15.38 -10.55
CA LEU A 11 -18.57 -14.90 -9.85
C LEU A 11 -19.17 -13.62 -10.45
N GLY A 12 -18.53 -13.00 -11.45
CA GLY A 12 -18.95 -11.71 -12.01
C GLY A 12 -18.73 -10.51 -11.08
N ARG A 13 -18.08 -10.69 -9.94
CA ARG A 13 -17.80 -9.68 -8.91
C ARG A 13 -16.33 -9.70 -8.54
N SER A 14 -15.77 -8.54 -8.16
CA SER A 14 -14.34 -8.37 -7.83
C SER A 14 -14.09 -7.75 -6.44
N ASP A 15 -15.14 -7.59 -5.65
CA ASP A 15 -15.05 -7.12 -4.27
C ASP A 15 -14.42 -8.18 -3.34
N TRP A 16 -14.05 -7.78 -2.13
CA TRP A 16 -13.42 -8.68 -1.17
C TRP A 16 -14.28 -9.87 -0.79
N ARG A 17 -15.63 -9.73 -0.80
CA ARG A 17 -16.55 -10.83 -0.50
C ARG A 17 -16.50 -11.89 -1.58
N ALA A 18 -16.40 -11.48 -2.85
CA ALA A 18 -16.25 -12.41 -3.97
C ALA A 18 -14.91 -13.16 -3.89
N VAL A 19 -13.83 -12.48 -3.53
CA VAL A 19 -12.53 -13.13 -3.31
C VAL A 19 -12.59 -14.12 -2.16
N PHE A 20 -13.23 -13.76 -1.04
CA PHE A 20 -13.41 -14.64 0.11
C PHE A 20 -14.28 -15.88 -0.25
N GLU A 21 -15.39 -15.69 -0.97
CA GLU A 21 -16.26 -16.77 -1.45
C GLU A 21 -15.47 -17.78 -2.31
N VAL A 22 -14.60 -17.31 -3.20
CA VAL A 22 -13.74 -18.20 -4.00
C VAL A 22 -12.74 -18.96 -3.12
N HIS A 23 -12.18 -18.32 -2.08
CA HIS A 23 -11.32 -19.03 -1.10
C HIS A 23 -12.09 -20.16 -0.41
N GLN A 24 -13.33 -19.91 0.02
CA GLN A 24 -14.19 -20.95 0.61
C GLN A 24 -14.50 -22.08 -0.39
N MET A 25 -14.84 -21.75 -1.65
CA MET A 25 -15.08 -22.76 -2.69
C MET A 25 -13.86 -23.67 -2.94
N LEU A 26 -12.65 -23.16 -2.76
CA LEU A 26 -11.39 -23.89 -2.95
C LEU A 26 -10.85 -24.51 -1.66
N GLY A 27 -11.53 -24.36 -0.53
CA GLY A 27 -11.07 -24.86 0.77
C GLY A 27 -9.77 -24.23 1.25
N SER A 28 -9.49 -22.99 0.84
CA SER A 28 -8.28 -22.25 1.21
C SER A 28 -8.61 -21.08 2.16
N ILE A 29 -7.67 -20.73 3.01
CA ILE A 29 -7.82 -19.63 3.96
C ILE A 29 -7.57 -18.30 3.23
N HIS A 30 -8.48 -17.36 3.36
CA HIS A 30 -8.29 -15.99 2.89
C HIS A 30 -7.37 -15.24 3.86
N PHE A 31 -6.24 -14.75 3.38
CA PHE A 31 -5.29 -14.01 4.22
C PHE A 31 -5.24 -12.51 3.89
N ARG A 32 -5.56 -12.08 2.69
CA ARG A 32 -5.35 -10.71 2.25
C ARG A 32 -6.58 -10.13 1.59
N GLY A 33 -7.20 -9.15 2.25
CA GLY A 33 -8.14 -8.25 1.62
C GLY A 33 -7.52 -6.87 1.44
N PRO A 34 -7.83 -6.13 0.37
CA PRO A 34 -7.43 -4.74 0.22
C PRO A 34 -8.34 -3.84 1.07
N LEU A 35 -8.50 -4.19 2.34
CA LEU A 35 -9.32 -3.40 3.25
C LEU A 35 -8.51 -2.23 3.76
N GLY A 36 -9.12 -1.06 3.75
CA GLY A 36 -8.53 0.16 4.26
C GLY A 36 -9.18 0.61 5.56
N VAL A 37 -8.39 1.24 6.39
CA VAL A 37 -8.88 2.11 7.45
C VAL A 37 -8.70 3.55 7.00
N SER A 38 -9.53 4.43 7.49
CA SER A 38 -9.39 5.86 7.23
C SER A 38 -9.64 6.66 8.49
N VAL A 39 -9.40 7.96 8.40
CA VAL A 39 -9.70 8.90 9.48
C VAL A 39 -10.53 10.02 8.90
N ARG A 40 -11.68 10.28 9.52
CA ARG A 40 -12.55 11.37 9.12
C ARG A 40 -11.89 12.72 9.46
N SER A 41 -11.72 13.55 8.46
CA SER A 41 -11.25 14.91 8.61
C SER A 41 -12.24 15.87 8.00
N SER A 42 -12.67 16.86 8.76
CA SER A 42 -13.56 17.93 8.30
C SER A 42 -12.73 19.11 7.81
N LEU A 43 -12.28 19.02 6.56
CA LEU A 43 -11.45 20.06 5.95
C LEU A 43 -12.16 21.44 5.96
N PRO A 44 -11.44 22.54 6.17
CA PRO A 44 -11.99 23.88 6.05
C PRO A 44 -12.47 24.22 4.65
N GLU A 45 -13.27 25.27 4.52
CA GLU A 45 -13.69 25.78 3.20
C GLU A 45 -12.49 26.10 2.30
N GLY A 46 -12.59 25.70 1.02
CA GLY A 46 -11.51 25.85 0.04
C GLY A 46 -10.50 24.70 0.01
N TYR A 47 -10.60 23.73 0.89
CA TYR A 47 -9.77 22.53 0.88
C TYR A 47 -10.60 21.29 0.54
N SER A 48 -10.17 20.53 -0.46
CA SER A 48 -10.80 19.24 -0.81
C SER A 48 -9.82 18.31 -1.50
N GLU A 49 -10.10 17.01 -1.43
CA GLU A 49 -9.47 15.98 -2.25
C GLU A 49 -10.59 15.12 -2.84
N GLU A 50 -10.69 15.08 -4.15
CA GLU A 50 -11.83 14.52 -4.87
C GLU A 50 -11.37 13.70 -6.08
N TRP A 51 -12.18 12.69 -6.45
CA TRP A 51 -11.97 11.86 -7.64
C TRP A 51 -13.26 11.86 -8.47
N HIS A 52 -13.13 12.20 -9.76
CA HIS A 52 -14.25 12.32 -10.69
C HIS A 52 -14.02 11.46 -11.93
N GLU A 53 -14.96 10.59 -12.27
CA GLU A 53 -14.94 9.94 -13.57
C GLU A 53 -15.21 10.99 -14.67
N VAL A 54 -14.24 11.18 -15.55
CA VAL A 54 -14.31 12.22 -16.60
C VAL A 54 -14.47 11.65 -17.99
N GLU A 55 -14.12 10.37 -18.18
CA GLU A 55 -14.23 9.71 -19.48
C GLU A 55 -14.41 8.20 -19.30
N LYS A 56 -15.26 7.61 -20.15
CA LYS A 56 -15.36 6.15 -20.29
C LYS A 56 -15.19 5.79 -21.76
N SER A 57 -14.12 5.08 -22.05
CA SER A 57 -13.79 4.62 -23.40
C SER A 57 -14.66 3.44 -23.84
N PRO A 58 -14.88 3.22 -25.17
CA PRO A 58 -15.65 2.08 -25.67
C PRO A 58 -15.08 0.71 -25.28
N ASP A 59 -13.78 0.62 -25.02
CA ASP A 59 -13.09 -0.59 -24.56
C ASP A 59 -13.19 -0.83 -23.04
N GLY A 60 -14.00 0.00 -22.34
CA GLY A 60 -14.30 -0.15 -20.92
C GLY A 60 -13.32 0.54 -19.98
N ARG A 61 -12.27 1.19 -20.49
CA ARG A 61 -11.38 2.00 -19.65
C ARG A 61 -12.10 3.23 -19.10
N VAL A 62 -11.82 3.57 -17.84
CA VAL A 62 -12.37 4.72 -17.15
C VAL A 62 -11.23 5.65 -16.75
N THR A 63 -11.28 6.90 -17.20
CA THR A 63 -10.38 7.96 -16.77
C THR A 63 -10.98 8.69 -15.58
N ILE A 64 -10.21 8.78 -14.50
CA ILE A 64 -10.59 9.46 -13.26
C ILE A 64 -9.67 10.65 -13.07
N GLU A 65 -10.23 11.85 -12.97
CA GLU A 65 -9.51 13.06 -12.56
C GLU A 65 -9.36 13.05 -11.03
N TRP A 66 -8.15 13.22 -10.55
CA TRP A 66 -7.81 13.39 -9.14
C TRP A 66 -7.51 14.85 -8.89
N VAL A 67 -8.26 15.49 -7.99
CA VAL A 67 -8.16 16.93 -7.74
C VAL A 67 -7.92 17.20 -6.26
N ILE A 68 -6.86 17.90 -5.95
CA ILE A 68 -6.56 18.40 -4.61
C ILE A 68 -6.65 19.94 -4.67
N ARG A 69 -7.48 20.53 -3.80
CA ARG A 69 -7.70 21.97 -3.74
C ARG A 69 -7.21 22.56 -2.42
N THR A 70 -6.61 23.71 -2.53
CA THR A 70 -6.37 24.64 -1.44
C THR A 70 -6.85 26.04 -1.85
N PRO A 71 -7.03 27.00 -0.96
CA PRO A 71 -7.39 28.36 -1.33
C PRO A 71 -6.41 29.04 -2.30
N LYS A 72 -5.17 28.55 -2.34
CA LYS A 72 -4.10 29.12 -3.16
C LYS A 72 -3.85 28.35 -4.46
N ARG A 73 -4.22 27.06 -4.53
CA ARG A 73 -3.82 26.21 -5.65
C ARG A 73 -4.75 25.01 -5.85
N THR A 74 -4.92 24.63 -7.11
CA THR A 74 -5.57 23.38 -7.51
C THR A 74 -4.54 22.47 -8.18
N MET A 75 -4.31 21.29 -7.62
CA MET A 75 -3.42 20.27 -8.13
C MET A 75 -4.26 19.17 -8.77
N LYS A 76 -3.91 18.74 -9.98
CA LYS A 76 -4.69 17.77 -10.74
C LYS A 76 -3.81 16.63 -11.24
N GLY A 77 -4.33 15.43 -11.12
CA GLY A 77 -3.78 14.22 -11.68
C GLY A 77 -4.83 13.41 -12.42
N LYS A 78 -4.41 12.33 -13.08
CA LYS A 78 -5.31 11.40 -13.78
C LYS A 78 -4.92 9.97 -13.53
N ILE A 79 -5.92 9.15 -13.30
CA ILE A 79 -5.82 7.71 -13.13
C ILE A 79 -6.66 7.05 -14.23
N VAL A 80 -6.12 6.04 -14.90
CA VAL A 80 -6.87 5.20 -15.82
C VAL A 80 -7.09 3.84 -15.20
N ARG A 81 -8.33 3.40 -15.10
CA ARG A 81 -8.75 2.10 -14.58
C ARG A 81 -9.19 1.19 -15.73
N GLY A 82 -9.13 -0.13 -15.51
CA GLY A 82 -9.54 -1.12 -16.52
C GLY A 82 -8.57 -1.26 -17.69
N MET A 83 -7.27 -1.03 -17.46
CA MET A 83 -6.23 -1.11 -18.49
C MET A 83 -5.92 -2.54 -18.94
N ILE A 84 -6.26 -3.53 -18.13
CA ILE A 84 -6.09 -4.95 -18.43
C ILE A 84 -7.46 -5.54 -18.74
N PRO A 85 -7.64 -6.23 -19.88
CA PRO A 85 -8.88 -6.94 -20.16
C PRO A 85 -9.29 -7.86 -19.01
N ASP A 86 -10.57 -7.88 -18.69
CA ASP A 86 -11.16 -8.67 -17.59
C ASP A 86 -10.65 -8.31 -16.18
N ASP A 87 -10.01 -7.16 -16.02
CA ASP A 87 -9.57 -6.65 -14.72
C ASP A 87 -10.01 -5.20 -14.52
N PRO A 88 -11.22 -4.99 -13.99
CA PRO A 88 -11.78 -3.64 -13.84
C PRO A 88 -11.12 -2.81 -12.75
N LEU A 89 -10.32 -3.43 -11.86
CA LEU A 89 -9.72 -2.76 -10.71
C LEU A 89 -8.29 -2.28 -10.94
N VAL A 90 -7.57 -2.89 -11.91
CA VAL A 90 -6.21 -2.46 -12.21
C VAL A 90 -6.23 -1.03 -12.74
N SER A 91 -5.49 -0.18 -12.08
CA SER A 91 -5.37 1.24 -12.41
C SER A 91 -3.91 1.65 -12.57
N LYS A 92 -3.71 2.74 -13.31
CA LYS A 92 -2.41 3.39 -13.46
C LYS A 92 -2.58 4.89 -13.38
N THR A 93 -1.75 5.54 -12.57
CA THR A 93 -1.62 7.00 -12.60
C THR A 93 -0.87 7.39 -13.87
N VAL A 94 -1.52 8.14 -14.74
CA VAL A 94 -0.98 8.62 -16.03
C VAL A 94 -0.59 10.09 -15.96
N GLU A 95 -1.10 10.81 -14.98
CA GLU A 95 -0.74 12.18 -14.66
C GLU A 95 -0.75 12.35 -13.13
N TYR A 96 0.37 12.81 -12.58
CA TYR A 96 0.50 13.03 -11.14
C TYR A 96 0.03 14.43 -10.75
N PRO A 97 -0.64 14.61 -9.57
CA PRO A 97 -1.14 15.92 -9.16
C PRO A 97 -0.03 16.93 -8.83
N ILE A 98 1.10 16.48 -8.31
CA ILE A 98 2.23 17.36 -7.96
C ILE A 98 3.16 17.52 -9.15
N LYS A 99 3.33 18.76 -9.64
CA LYS A 99 4.15 19.07 -10.82
C LYS A 99 5.47 19.77 -10.47
N GLY A 100 5.57 20.39 -9.29
CA GLY A 100 6.74 21.13 -8.85
C GLY A 100 6.63 21.66 -7.43
N VAL A 101 7.59 22.51 -7.05
CA VAL A 101 7.74 23.00 -5.67
C VAL A 101 6.52 23.75 -5.14
N GLU A 102 5.86 24.53 -5.99
CA GLU A 102 4.64 25.27 -5.60
C GLU A 102 3.48 24.34 -5.26
N ASP A 103 3.38 23.18 -5.95
CA ASP A 103 2.39 22.16 -5.63
C ASP A 103 2.74 21.48 -4.32
N TRP A 104 4.03 21.20 -4.06
CA TRP A 104 4.49 20.66 -2.78
C TRP A 104 4.15 21.58 -1.60
N LEU A 105 4.36 22.89 -1.72
CA LEU A 105 4.03 23.87 -0.68
C LEU A 105 2.51 23.91 -0.43
N ALA A 106 1.71 23.87 -1.49
CA ALA A 106 0.26 23.81 -1.36
C ALA A 106 -0.23 22.49 -0.76
N PHE A 107 0.42 21.39 -1.12
CA PHE A 107 0.10 20.06 -0.56
C PHE A 107 0.49 19.96 0.92
N LEU A 108 1.61 20.54 1.32
CA LEU A 108 2.00 20.63 2.73
C LEU A 108 0.93 21.36 3.55
N ASP A 109 0.46 22.52 3.09
CA ASP A 109 -0.63 23.26 3.73
C ASP A 109 -1.92 22.42 3.80
N PHE A 110 -2.28 21.72 2.72
CA PHE A 110 -3.42 20.80 2.68
C PHE A 110 -3.31 19.71 3.77
N ARG A 111 -2.14 19.07 3.91
CA ARG A 111 -1.95 17.99 4.88
C ARG A 111 -1.94 18.48 6.32
N LEU A 112 -1.38 19.66 6.58
CA LEU A 112 -1.46 20.29 7.90
C LEU A 112 -2.93 20.55 8.29
N ARG A 113 -3.75 21.09 7.37
CA ARG A 113 -5.19 21.28 7.63
C ARG A 113 -5.93 19.97 7.83
N TRP A 114 -5.56 18.94 7.10
CA TRP A 114 -6.12 17.62 7.29
C TRP A 114 -5.82 17.08 8.70
N LEU A 115 -4.58 17.18 9.17
CA LEU A 115 -4.17 16.75 10.52
C LEU A 115 -4.88 17.51 11.63
N GLU A 116 -4.98 18.84 11.52
CA GLU A 116 -5.68 19.68 12.49
C GLU A 116 -7.17 19.27 12.68
N ASN A 117 -7.77 18.71 11.64
CA ASN A 117 -9.18 18.36 11.59
C ASN A 117 -9.44 16.84 11.60
N ALA A 118 -8.41 16.02 11.66
CA ALA A 118 -8.53 14.57 11.77
C ALA A 118 -9.06 14.17 13.16
N LYS A 119 -10.22 13.47 13.20
CA LYS A 119 -10.93 13.20 14.47
C LYS A 119 -11.18 11.73 14.73
N GLU A 120 -11.93 11.08 13.88
CA GLU A 120 -12.49 9.77 14.14
C GLU A 120 -11.95 8.72 13.19
N PRO A 121 -11.49 7.56 13.69
CA PRO A 121 -11.16 6.44 12.86
C PRO A 121 -12.42 5.85 12.19
N VAL A 122 -12.29 5.42 10.95
CA VAL A 122 -13.33 4.76 10.16
C VAL A 122 -12.83 3.41 9.70
N PHE A 123 -13.50 2.35 10.09
CA PHE A 123 -13.15 0.96 9.77
C PHE A 123 -14.38 0.03 9.64
N ASP A 124 -15.53 0.58 9.22
CA ASP A 124 -16.78 -0.17 9.16
C ASP A 124 -16.67 -1.39 8.25
N GLU A 125 -16.04 -1.24 7.06
CA GLU A 125 -15.84 -2.34 6.13
C GLU A 125 -14.89 -3.41 6.71
N VAL A 126 -13.86 -3.00 7.43
CA VAL A 126 -12.94 -3.91 8.14
C VAL A 126 -13.67 -4.68 9.22
N ALA A 127 -14.52 -4.02 9.99
CA ALA A 127 -15.31 -4.67 11.04
C ALA A 127 -16.30 -5.68 10.47
N GLU A 128 -16.94 -5.35 9.35
CA GLU A 128 -17.80 -6.29 8.63
C GLU A 128 -17.01 -7.49 8.10
N ALA A 129 -15.83 -7.26 7.50
CA ALA A 129 -15.00 -8.33 6.96
C ALA A 129 -14.54 -9.30 8.05
N VAL A 130 -14.07 -8.79 9.18
CA VAL A 130 -13.69 -9.64 10.35
C VAL A 130 -14.87 -10.51 10.77
N LYS A 131 -16.08 -9.94 10.87
CA LYS A 131 -17.28 -10.67 11.26
C LYS A 131 -17.68 -11.73 10.24
N VAL A 132 -17.59 -11.42 8.95
CA VAL A 132 -17.99 -12.33 7.87
C VAL A 132 -16.99 -13.46 7.67
N MET A 133 -15.70 -13.15 7.74
CA MET A 133 -14.64 -14.16 7.54
C MET A 133 -14.53 -15.12 8.72
N GLY A 134 -14.76 -14.66 9.96
CA GLY A 134 -14.69 -15.49 11.15
C GLY A 134 -13.37 -16.28 11.22
N GLU A 135 -13.45 -17.59 11.36
CA GLU A 135 -12.29 -18.50 11.41
C GLU A 135 -11.79 -18.93 10.02
N ASP A 136 -12.54 -18.64 8.96
CA ASP A 136 -12.21 -19.06 7.58
C ASP A 136 -11.26 -18.07 6.86
N GLY A 137 -10.89 -16.97 7.50
CA GLY A 137 -10.04 -15.99 6.90
C GLY A 137 -9.50 -14.92 7.86
N ILE A 138 -8.53 -14.16 7.41
CA ILE A 138 -7.93 -13.04 8.12
C ILE A 138 -8.19 -11.76 7.33
N ALA A 139 -8.98 -10.86 7.90
CA ALA A 139 -9.16 -9.51 7.37
C ALA A 139 -7.89 -8.69 7.65
N SER A 140 -7.10 -8.41 6.64
CA SER A 140 -5.89 -7.61 6.77
C SER A 140 -6.06 -6.21 6.20
N VAL A 141 -5.40 -5.23 6.83
CA VAL A 141 -5.48 -3.81 6.50
C VAL A 141 -4.23 -3.38 5.75
N GLY A 142 -4.42 -2.76 4.58
CA GLY A 142 -3.33 -2.08 3.87
C GLY A 142 -3.09 -0.67 4.44
N LEU A 143 -1.83 -0.36 4.72
CA LEU A 143 -1.39 0.95 5.20
C LEU A 143 -0.37 1.52 4.22
N THR A 144 -0.49 2.81 3.92
CA THR A 144 0.43 3.52 3.01
C THR A 144 1.49 4.26 3.81
N PRO A 145 2.78 3.92 3.66
CA PRO A 145 3.88 4.67 4.25
C PRO A 145 3.95 6.11 3.71
N ALA A 146 4.51 7.02 4.48
CA ALA A 146 4.65 8.42 4.11
C ALA A 146 5.45 8.60 2.80
N PHE A 147 6.55 7.86 2.66
CA PHE A 147 7.37 7.86 1.44
C PHE A 147 6.55 7.45 0.21
N THR A 148 5.83 6.34 0.30
CA THR A 148 4.96 5.85 -0.76
C THR A 148 3.88 6.87 -1.11
N ALA A 149 3.25 7.47 -0.10
CA ALA A 149 2.20 8.47 -0.30
C ALA A 149 2.68 9.69 -1.09
N LEU A 150 3.89 10.19 -0.82
CA LEU A 150 4.48 11.30 -1.58
C LEU A 150 4.90 10.85 -3.00
N ALA A 151 5.53 9.69 -3.13
CA ALA A 151 5.94 9.14 -4.42
C ALA A 151 4.74 8.92 -5.37
N GLU A 152 3.61 8.44 -4.86
CA GLU A 152 2.38 8.27 -5.63
C GLU A 152 1.77 9.59 -6.13
N ARG A 153 2.03 10.70 -5.46
CA ARG A 153 1.52 12.03 -5.86
C ARG A 153 2.43 12.75 -6.86
N ARG A 154 3.70 12.41 -6.89
CA ARG A 154 4.71 13.08 -7.72
C ARG A 154 5.19 12.24 -8.90
N GLY A 155 5.08 10.91 -8.79
CA GLY A 155 5.77 9.93 -9.62
C GLY A 155 7.18 9.68 -9.10
N MET A 156 7.58 8.41 -9.09
CA MET A 156 8.81 7.95 -8.43
C MET A 156 10.07 8.67 -8.91
N GLU A 157 10.25 8.77 -10.21
CA GLU A 157 11.44 9.42 -10.80
C GLU A 157 11.60 10.87 -10.33
N GLN A 158 10.52 11.65 -10.44
CA GLN A 158 10.55 13.05 -10.06
C GLN A 158 10.64 13.22 -8.53
N PHE A 159 10.02 12.35 -7.76
CA PHE A 159 10.12 12.37 -6.31
C PHE A 159 11.56 12.07 -5.83
N LEU A 160 12.25 11.13 -6.46
CA LEU A 160 13.65 10.86 -6.15
C LEU A 160 14.56 12.06 -6.47
N LEU A 161 14.27 12.79 -7.54
CA LEU A 161 15.00 14.04 -7.84
C LEU A 161 14.71 15.12 -6.79
N ASP A 162 13.45 15.27 -6.40
CA ASP A 162 13.02 16.24 -5.38
C ASP A 162 13.71 16.00 -4.01
N LEU A 163 14.09 14.76 -3.67
CA LEU A 163 14.90 14.45 -2.46
C LEU A 163 16.27 15.14 -2.47
N TYR A 164 16.82 15.41 -3.65
CA TYR A 164 18.11 16.09 -3.82
C TYR A 164 17.94 17.60 -4.05
N ASP A 165 16.93 17.99 -4.81
CA ASP A 165 16.71 19.38 -5.18
C ASP A 165 16.07 20.20 -4.05
N TYR A 166 15.21 19.56 -3.23
CA TYR A 166 14.45 20.22 -2.17
C TYR A 166 14.45 19.41 -0.85
N PRO A 167 15.63 19.00 -0.33
CA PRO A 167 15.74 18.05 0.77
C PRO A 167 15.03 18.51 2.06
N ASP A 168 15.06 19.79 2.37
CA ASP A 168 14.44 20.35 3.57
C ASP A 168 12.90 20.34 3.46
N LEU A 169 12.37 20.76 2.32
CA LEU A 169 10.92 20.72 2.06
C LEU A 169 10.39 19.29 2.05
N ILE A 170 11.10 18.36 1.40
CA ILE A 170 10.68 16.94 1.38
C ILE A 170 10.78 16.32 2.77
N SER A 171 11.78 16.72 3.57
CA SER A 171 11.88 16.27 4.96
C SER A 171 10.67 16.72 5.80
N GLU A 172 10.23 17.97 5.63
CA GLU A 172 9.04 18.50 6.29
C GLU A 172 7.77 17.79 5.82
N LEU A 173 7.62 17.59 4.51
CA LEU A 173 6.49 16.85 3.93
C LEU A 173 6.43 15.41 4.46
N LEU A 174 7.55 14.69 4.50
CA LEU A 174 7.63 13.35 5.06
C LEU A 174 7.25 13.33 6.54
N GLU A 175 7.68 14.33 7.32
CA GLU A 175 7.31 14.42 8.73
C GLU A 175 5.80 14.58 8.91
N VAL A 176 5.16 15.43 8.12
CA VAL A 176 3.71 15.63 8.13
C VAL A 176 2.97 14.38 7.65
N GLU A 177 3.43 13.73 6.56
CA GLU A 177 2.83 12.49 6.07
C GLU A 177 3.00 11.32 7.04
N ARG A 178 4.08 11.27 7.82
CA ARG A 178 4.25 10.29 8.91
C ARG A 178 3.19 10.47 9.99
N GLN A 179 2.88 11.69 10.37
CA GLN A 179 1.78 11.96 11.30
C GLN A 179 0.42 11.54 10.74
N VAL A 180 0.20 11.73 9.43
CA VAL A 180 -1.00 11.22 8.74
C VAL A 180 -1.03 9.69 8.75
N MET A 181 0.08 9.03 8.41
CA MET A 181 0.23 7.57 8.48
C MET A 181 -0.03 7.06 9.91
N GLU A 182 0.51 7.71 10.93
CA GLU A 182 0.29 7.34 12.33
C GLU A 182 -1.19 7.37 12.70
N LYS A 183 -1.97 8.34 12.19
CA LYS A 183 -3.44 8.36 12.36
C LYS A 183 -4.11 7.13 11.74
N HIS A 184 -3.66 6.68 10.58
CA HIS A 184 -4.19 5.45 9.96
C HIS A 184 -3.75 4.20 10.73
N VAL A 185 -2.52 4.16 11.26
CA VAL A 185 -2.06 3.07 12.14
C VAL A 185 -2.89 3.05 13.44
N GLU A 186 -3.19 4.21 14.05
CA GLU A 186 -4.08 4.31 15.21
C GLU A 186 -5.50 3.83 14.90
N ALA A 187 -6.01 4.10 13.69
CA ALA A 187 -7.30 3.58 13.23
C ALA A 187 -7.25 2.05 13.07
N PHE A 188 -6.18 1.49 12.52
CA PHE A 188 -5.97 0.04 12.48
C PHE A 188 -5.92 -0.57 13.88
N VAL A 189 -5.14 0.00 14.78
CA VAL A 189 -5.02 -0.47 16.17
C VAL A 189 -6.38 -0.48 16.87
N SER A 190 -7.23 0.50 16.60
CA SER A 190 -8.59 0.61 17.16
C SER A 190 -9.62 -0.30 16.47
N SER A 191 -9.32 -0.81 15.28
CA SER A 191 -10.23 -1.69 14.52
C SER A 191 -10.21 -3.13 15.06
N PRO A 192 -11.18 -3.98 14.71
CA PRO A 192 -11.13 -5.40 15.09
C PRO A 192 -10.14 -6.23 14.28
N ALA A 193 -9.54 -5.74 13.19
CA ALA A 193 -8.54 -6.47 12.43
C ALA A 193 -7.27 -6.69 13.24
N GLU A 194 -6.70 -7.89 13.17
CA GLU A 194 -5.47 -8.26 13.88
C GLU A 194 -4.22 -7.95 13.06
N VAL A 195 -4.31 -7.95 11.74
CA VAL A 195 -3.18 -7.89 10.82
C VAL A 195 -3.25 -6.64 9.94
N ALA A 196 -2.12 -5.95 9.83
CA ALA A 196 -1.91 -4.92 8.82
C ALA A 196 -0.56 -5.13 8.11
N TRP A 197 -0.41 -4.50 6.97
CA TRP A 197 0.83 -4.47 6.22
C TRP A 197 1.08 -3.07 5.64
N LEU A 198 2.36 -2.67 5.65
CA LEU A 198 2.83 -1.45 5.03
C LEU A 198 3.35 -1.77 3.61
N ASP A 199 2.90 -1.03 2.62
CA ASP A 199 3.38 -1.15 1.26
C ASP A 199 4.65 -0.33 1.04
N ILE A 200 5.83 -0.97 1.14
CA ILE A 200 7.13 -0.33 0.90
C ILE A 200 7.69 -0.61 -0.50
N CYS A 201 6.86 -1.06 -1.44
CA CYS A 201 7.31 -1.42 -2.79
C CYS A 201 7.99 -0.26 -3.54
N TRP A 202 7.62 0.98 -3.23
CA TRP A 202 8.20 2.19 -3.82
C TRP A 202 9.56 2.59 -3.22
N ALA A 203 10.03 1.88 -2.20
CA ALA A 203 11.28 2.19 -1.49
C ALA A 203 12.25 1.00 -1.47
N THR A 204 12.29 0.19 -2.54
CA THR A 204 13.15 -0.98 -2.58
C THR A 204 14.57 -0.65 -3.01
N GLY A 205 15.47 -1.62 -2.87
CA GLY A 205 16.86 -1.47 -3.31
C GLY A 205 17.07 -1.35 -4.81
N ALA A 206 16.00 -1.48 -5.61
CA ALA A 206 16.03 -1.18 -7.04
C ALA A 206 15.96 0.33 -7.30
N ASP A 207 15.23 1.06 -6.44
CA ASP A 207 14.94 2.48 -6.60
C ASP A 207 15.90 3.34 -5.81
N MET A 208 16.33 2.88 -4.64
CA MET A 208 17.26 3.62 -3.78
C MET A 208 18.26 2.72 -3.06
N GLY A 209 19.45 3.24 -2.81
CA GLY A 209 20.45 2.53 -2.01
C GLY A 209 20.11 2.52 -0.51
N PRO A 210 20.75 1.61 0.28
CA PRO A 210 20.45 1.44 1.70
C PRO A 210 20.52 2.73 2.54
N LYS A 211 21.46 3.63 2.25
CA LYS A 211 21.59 4.92 2.96
C LYS A 211 20.40 5.84 2.73
N ASN A 212 19.88 5.88 1.50
CA ASN A 212 18.70 6.68 1.19
C ASN A 212 17.45 6.05 1.79
N PHE A 213 17.33 4.72 1.75
CA PHE A 213 16.28 3.99 2.42
C PHE A 213 16.27 4.28 3.93
N GLU A 214 17.41 4.15 4.60
CA GLU A 214 17.57 4.43 6.03
C GLU A 214 17.14 5.86 6.39
N LYS A 215 17.52 6.82 5.56
CA LYS A 215 17.20 8.24 5.79
C LYS A 215 15.72 8.56 5.52
N TRP A 216 15.15 8.09 4.42
CA TRP A 216 13.91 8.60 3.88
C TRP A 216 12.70 7.70 4.11
N ALA A 217 12.85 6.38 4.05
CA ALA A 217 11.75 5.42 4.09
C ALA A 217 11.70 4.58 5.38
N LEU A 218 12.83 4.15 5.94
CA LEU A 218 12.87 3.35 7.16
C LEU A 218 12.14 3.99 8.36
N PRO A 219 12.17 5.33 8.56
CA PRO A 219 11.44 5.96 9.67
C PRO A 219 9.93 5.70 9.64
N ASP A 220 9.34 5.48 8.46
CA ASP A 220 7.92 5.15 8.33
C ASP A 220 7.61 3.80 8.98
N VAL A 221 8.46 2.79 8.72
CA VAL A 221 8.34 1.45 9.31
C VAL A 221 8.53 1.49 10.83
N VAL A 222 9.56 2.22 11.29
CA VAL A 222 9.85 2.38 12.73
C VAL A 222 8.65 2.97 13.46
N ARG A 223 8.11 4.09 12.98
CA ARG A 223 6.97 4.77 13.62
C ARG A 223 5.70 3.92 13.63
N ALA A 224 5.41 3.24 12.52
CA ALA A 224 4.27 2.33 12.49
C ALA A 224 4.42 1.18 13.49
N MET A 225 5.63 0.60 13.61
CA MET A 225 5.91 -0.46 14.58
C MET A 225 5.83 0.02 16.02
N GLU A 226 6.27 1.24 16.33
CA GLU A 226 6.13 1.83 17.68
C GLU A 226 4.68 1.86 18.13
N LYS A 227 3.75 2.28 17.25
CA LYS A 227 2.31 2.27 17.54
C LYS A 227 1.72 0.87 17.71
N VAL A 228 2.14 -0.08 16.87
CA VAL A 228 1.59 -1.44 16.90
C VAL A 228 2.15 -2.27 18.06
N ARG A 229 3.41 -2.05 18.43
CA ARG A 229 4.08 -2.80 19.50
C ARG A 229 3.37 -2.75 20.85
N GLU A 230 2.72 -1.63 21.15
CA GLU A 230 1.96 -1.43 22.38
C GLU A 230 0.56 -2.05 22.33
N ALA A 231 0.09 -2.44 21.15
CA ALA A 231 -1.26 -2.95 20.94
C ALA A 231 -1.29 -4.49 20.96
N LYS A 232 -1.89 -5.04 22.01
CA LYS A 232 -2.01 -6.50 22.15
C LYS A 232 -2.84 -7.12 21.03
N GLY A 233 -2.33 -8.19 20.43
CA GLY A 233 -3.03 -8.93 19.36
C GLY A 233 -3.01 -8.22 18.02
N LYS A 234 -2.10 -7.25 17.81
CA LYS A 234 -1.90 -6.58 16.53
C LYS A 234 -0.57 -6.95 15.91
N TYR A 235 -0.60 -7.24 14.61
CA TYR A 235 0.55 -7.67 13.84
C TYR A 235 0.73 -6.78 12.62
N LEU A 236 1.95 -6.28 12.43
CA LEU A 236 2.32 -5.47 11.27
C LEU A 236 3.38 -6.18 10.45
N GLY A 237 3.14 -6.28 9.16
CA GLY A 237 4.10 -6.79 8.19
C GLY A 237 4.46 -5.77 7.13
N LEU A 238 5.34 -6.19 6.24
CA LEU A 238 5.77 -5.39 5.10
C LEU A 238 5.45 -6.11 3.81
N TYR A 239 4.83 -5.38 2.88
CA TYR A 239 4.74 -5.79 1.50
C TYR A 239 5.92 -5.20 0.73
N THR A 240 6.75 -6.09 0.16
CA THR A 240 7.98 -5.70 -0.52
C THR A 240 8.03 -6.26 -1.94
N LEU A 241 8.73 -5.59 -2.83
CA LEU A 241 9.05 -6.10 -4.17
C LEU A 241 10.52 -5.83 -4.51
N GLY A 242 11.05 -6.57 -5.47
CA GLY A 242 12.38 -6.33 -6.01
C GLY A 242 13.53 -6.60 -5.04
N ARG A 243 14.57 -5.80 -5.10
CA ARG A 243 15.85 -6.03 -4.39
C ARG A 243 15.78 -5.56 -2.94
N ILE A 244 15.70 -6.50 -2.01
CA ILE A 244 15.56 -6.22 -0.57
C ILE A 244 16.71 -6.78 0.29
N ARG A 245 17.62 -7.59 -0.26
CA ARG A 245 18.73 -8.22 0.47
C ARG A 245 19.46 -7.24 1.40
N ARG A 246 19.82 -6.08 0.88
CA ARG A 246 20.58 -5.07 1.62
C ARG A 246 19.75 -4.28 2.62
N LEU A 247 18.42 -4.34 2.51
CA LEU A 247 17.48 -3.67 3.39
C LEU A 247 17.01 -4.58 4.53
N LEU A 248 17.01 -5.90 4.31
CA LEU A 248 16.51 -6.88 5.29
C LEU A 248 17.07 -6.72 6.70
N PRO A 249 18.40 -6.49 6.92
CA PRO A 249 18.90 -6.27 8.27
C PRO A 249 18.18 -5.13 9.00
N MET A 250 18.02 -3.99 8.34
CA MET A 250 17.34 -2.82 8.91
C MET A 250 15.85 -3.09 9.13
N LEU A 251 15.18 -3.75 8.18
CA LEU A 251 13.76 -4.08 8.28
C LEU A 251 13.49 -5.04 9.45
N VAL A 252 14.29 -6.08 9.61
CA VAL A 252 14.15 -7.04 10.70
C VAL A 252 14.41 -6.39 12.07
N GLU A 253 15.37 -5.47 12.15
CA GLU A 253 15.66 -4.73 13.40
C GLU A 253 14.49 -3.83 13.85
N THR A 254 13.59 -3.43 12.96
CA THR A 254 12.37 -2.69 13.36
C THR A 254 11.41 -3.52 14.20
N GLY A 255 11.54 -4.85 14.16
CA GLY A 255 10.66 -5.78 14.85
C GLY A 255 9.34 -6.05 14.14
N VAL A 256 9.24 -5.83 12.84
CA VAL A 256 8.06 -6.22 12.05
C VAL A 256 7.82 -7.72 12.17
N HIS A 257 6.55 -8.11 12.19
CA HIS A 257 6.16 -9.49 12.48
C HIS A 257 6.32 -10.42 11.27
N PHE A 258 6.13 -9.88 10.07
CA PHE A 258 6.30 -10.63 8.81
C PHE A 258 6.77 -9.73 7.66
N ILE A 259 7.43 -10.36 6.69
CA ILE A 259 7.81 -9.72 5.42
C ILE A 259 7.32 -10.64 4.31
N GLU A 260 6.58 -10.08 3.36
CA GLU A 260 5.96 -10.84 2.29
C GLU A 260 6.50 -10.50 0.91
N THR A 261 6.22 -11.40 0.01
CA THR A 261 6.53 -11.50 -1.40
C THR A 261 7.83 -12.20 -1.74
N PHE A 262 9.00 -11.68 -1.43
CA PHE A 262 10.29 -12.29 -1.81
C PHE A 262 10.31 -12.73 -3.28
N GLU A 263 9.81 -11.88 -4.15
CA GLU A 263 9.54 -12.16 -5.55
C GLU A 263 10.78 -12.70 -6.27
N PRO A 264 10.74 -13.91 -6.89
CA PRO A 264 11.93 -14.58 -7.38
C PRO A 264 12.56 -13.96 -8.64
N ASN A 265 11.76 -13.26 -9.47
CA ASN A 265 12.24 -12.73 -10.75
C ASN A 265 12.96 -11.38 -10.64
N GLN A 266 12.55 -10.54 -9.69
CA GLN A 266 13.09 -9.20 -9.48
C GLN A 266 13.89 -9.09 -8.19
N GLY A 267 13.75 -10.07 -7.30
CA GLY A 267 14.43 -10.14 -6.02
C GLY A 267 15.92 -10.46 -6.14
N ASP A 268 16.65 -10.23 -5.06
CA ASP A 268 18.09 -10.49 -4.96
C ASP A 268 18.47 -11.41 -3.79
N ILE A 269 17.47 -12.06 -3.18
CA ILE A 269 17.66 -13.06 -2.12
C ILE A 269 16.66 -14.20 -2.29
N SER A 270 17.13 -15.45 -2.14
CA SER A 270 16.24 -16.60 -2.16
C SER A 270 15.47 -16.73 -0.85
N LEU A 271 14.28 -17.36 -0.92
CA LEU A 271 13.46 -17.64 0.27
C LEU A 271 14.23 -18.48 1.31
N ALA A 272 14.96 -19.51 0.85
CA ALA A 272 15.76 -20.37 1.71
C ALA A 272 16.86 -19.59 2.43
N GLU A 273 17.54 -18.66 1.75
CA GLU A 273 18.55 -17.81 2.35
C GLU A 273 17.95 -16.84 3.34
N ALA A 274 16.86 -16.16 2.98
CA ALA A 274 16.15 -15.25 3.88
C ALA A 274 15.68 -15.98 5.15
N LYS A 275 15.11 -17.18 5.00
CA LYS A 275 14.68 -18.03 6.13
C LYS A 275 15.85 -18.43 7.03
N ARG A 276 16.98 -18.81 6.44
CA ARG A 276 18.19 -19.17 7.21
C ARG A 276 18.76 -18.00 8.01
N LEU A 277 18.72 -16.79 7.46
CA LEU A 277 19.32 -15.59 8.07
C LEU A 277 18.41 -14.90 9.09
N TYR A 278 17.09 -14.93 8.88
CA TYR A 278 16.15 -14.09 9.61
C TYR A 278 14.89 -14.81 10.10
N GLY A 279 14.70 -16.08 9.74
CA GLY A 279 13.46 -16.79 10.01
C GLY A 279 13.20 -17.16 11.47
N ASP A 280 14.13 -16.89 12.38
CA ASP A 280 13.97 -16.95 13.82
C ASP A 280 13.44 -15.64 14.43
N ARG A 281 13.50 -14.54 13.67
CA ARG A 281 13.13 -13.19 14.10
C ARG A 281 11.91 -12.62 13.40
N VAL A 282 11.63 -13.06 12.17
CA VAL A 282 10.54 -12.55 11.35
C VAL A 282 9.89 -13.68 10.58
N CYS A 283 8.55 -13.66 10.46
CA CYS A 283 7.83 -14.56 9.57
C CYS A 283 8.10 -14.17 8.11
N ILE A 284 8.52 -15.12 7.29
CA ILE A 284 8.79 -14.92 5.87
C ILE A 284 7.66 -15.54 5.06
N MET A 285 7.01 -14.76 4.22
CA MET A 285 5.88 -15.15 3.40
C MET A 285 6.22 -14.95 1.92
N GLY A 286 6.02 -15.96 1.13
CA GLY A 286 6.27 -15.95 -0.31
C GLY A 286 6.72 -17.34 -0.74
N ASN A 287 7.19 -17.56 -1.92
CA ASN A 287 7.51 -16.59 -2.97
C ASN A 287 7.10 -17.19 -4.33
N TYR A 288 5.81 -17.42 -4.50
CA TYR A 288 5.31 -18.01 -5.74
C TYR A 288 5.67 -17.13 -6.94
N ASN A 289 6.23 -17.74 -7.98
CA ASN A 289 6.59 -17.02 -9.19
C ASN A 289 5.34 -16.60 -9.98
N CYS A 290 4.99 -15.33 -9.95
CA CYS A 290 3.81 -14.82 -10.63
C CYS A 290 3.87 -14.97 -12.17
N LEU A 291 5.06 -15.04 -12.78
CA LEU A 291 5.21 -15.28 -14.22
C LEU A 291 4.82 -16.70 -14.61
N VAL A 292 5.06 -17.68 -13.74
CA VAL A 292 4.58 -19.06 -13.93
C VAL A 292 3.05 -19.10 -13.94
N LEU A 293 2.39 -18.36 -13.02
CA LEU A 293 0.93 -18.25 -13.02
C LEU A 293 0.37 -17.55 -14.27
N ALA A 294 1.10 -16.56 -14.79
CA ALA A 294 0.63 -15.75 -15.91
C ALA A 294 0.84 -16.42 -17.28
N PHE A 295 1.94 -17.14 -17.45
CA PHE A 295 2.43 -17.60 -18.76
C PHE A 295 2.76 -19.10 -18.81
N GLY A 296 2.86 -19.76 -17.66
CA GLY A 296 3.13 -21.19 -17.58
C GLY A 296 1.91 -22.07 -17.83
N THR A 297 2.15 -23.37 -17.90
CA THR A 297 1.10 -24.41 -17.95
C THR A 297 0.59 -24.72 -16.54
N VAL A 298 -0.49 -25.50 -16.45
CA VAL A 298 -0.99 -26.02 -15.17
C VAL A 298 0.07 -26.88 -14.46
N GLU A 299 0.88 -27.60 -15.21
CA GLU A 299 1.96 -28.45 -14.71
C GLU A 299 3.10 -27.59 -14.11
N ASP A 300 3.53 -26.55 -14.84
CA ASP A 300 4.52 -25.58 -14.32
C ASP A 300 4.03 -24.94 -13.01
N ALA A 301 2.76 -24.60 -12.95
CA ALA A 301 2.16 -24.01 -11.74
C ALA A 301 2.12 -25.00 -10.54
N ARG A 302 1.96 -26.30 -10.80
CA ARG A 302 2.01 -27.35 -9.77
C ARG A 302 3.43 -27.62 -9.29
N GLU A 303 4.42 -27.59 -10.19
CA GLU A 303 5.81 -27.78 -9.84
C GLU A 303 6.37 -26.62 -9.03
N GLU A 304 5.88 -25.38 -9.28
CA GLU A 304 6.26 -24.18 -8.52
C GLU A 304 5.67 -24.17 -7.10
N ALA A 305 4.51 -24.78 -6.89
CA ALA A 305 3.80 -24.81 -5.60
C ALA A 305 4.39 -25.83 -4.63
#